data_3d198331c5ea4544eafd933b2ef0955e
#
_entry.id   3d198331c5ea4544eafd933b2ef0955e
#
_cell.length_a   1.000
_cell.length_b   1.000
_cell.length_c   1.000
_cell.angle_alpha   90.00
_cell.angle_beta   90.00
_cell.angle_gamma   90.00
#
_symmetry.space_group_name_H-M   'P 1'
#
loop_
_entity.id
_entity.type
_entity.pdbx_description
1 polymer ?
#
loop_
_entity_poly.entity_id
_entity_poly.type
_entity_poly.pdbx_seq_one_letter_code
_entity_poly.pdbx_strand_id
1 'polypeptide(L)'
;MLHYLESAVPAGHYLEAVRGKSDQYNGFNLVLGTVNELFWYSNRGDGTLRLSSGIHGASNHLINTPWPKVERAKMEINRVLTSKAELEPEDLFKVLIDRWQPPDERLPDTGVGLEWERILGPMFITSPVYGTRSSTVILVDRRDRVTFVERTYSSVPEQFHDAQYHFHLTA
;
A
#
# COMPACT_ATOMS: atom_id res chain seq x y z
N MET A 1 -12.11 -11.52 -3.20
CA MET A 1 -10.97 -11.02 -4.02
C MET A 1 -10.80 -11.85 -5.28
N LEU A 2 -10.58 -13.18 -5.22
CA LEU A 2 -10.42 -14.03 -6.40
C LEU A 2 -11.56 -13.86 -7.42
N HIS A 3 -12.82 -13.86 -6.99
CA HIS A 3 -13.96 -13.62 -7.88
C HIS A 3 -13.88 -12.34 -8.73
N TYR A 4 -13.23 -11.28 -8.24
CA TYR A 4 -13.04 -10.09 -9.06
C TYR A 4 -12.03 -10.35 -10.18
N LEU A 5 -10.91 -10.98 -9.86
CA LEU A 5 -9.85 -11.27 -10.83
C LEU A 5 -10.28 -12.28 -11.92
N GLU A 6 -11.25 -13.13 -11.60
CA GLU A 6 -11.80 -14.14 -12.51
C GLU A 6 -13.04 -13.65 -13.28
N SER A 7 -13.50 -12.40 -13.02
CA SER A 7 -14.72 -11.86 -13.59
C SER A 7 -14.44 -10.70 -14.54
N ALA A 8 -15.37 -10.47 -15.47
CA ALA A 8 -15.38 -9.26 -16.30
C ALA A 8 -16.24 -8.15 -15.68
N VAL A 9 -16.54 -8.21 -14.39
CA VAL A 9 -17.36 -7.22 -13.70
C VAL A 9 -16.55 -5.93 -13.52
N PRO A 10 -17.08 -4.75 -13.95
CA PRO A 10 -16.42 -3.47 -13.72
C PRO A 10 -16.16 -3.23 -12.23
N ALA A 11 -15.01 -2.63 -11.90
CA ALA A 11 -14.55 -2.40 -10.53
C ALA A 11 -15.60 -1.71 -9.63
N GLY A 12 -16.25 -0.67 -10.15
CA GLY A 12 -17.30 0.03 -9.41
C GLY A 12 -18.49 -0.86 -9.03
N HIS A 13 -18.96 -1.71 -9.95
CA HIS A 13 -20.05 -2.65 -9.67
C HIS A 13 -19.65 -3.72 -8.67
N TYR A 14 -18.42 -4.22 -8.76
CA TYR A 14 -17.91 -5.18 -7.78
C TYR A 14 -17.84 -4.56 -6.38
N LEU A 15 -17.40 -3.31 -6.27
CA LEU A 15 -17.33 -2.60 -4.99
C LEU A 15 -18.71 -2.33 -4.38
N GLU A 16 -19.74 -2.06 -5.19
CA GLU A 16 -21.10 -1.98 -4.66
C GLU A 16 -21.59 -3.31 -4.08
N ALA A 17 -21.25 -4.43 -4.70
CA ALA A 17 -21.57 -5.75 -4.16
C ALA A 17 -20.77 -6.05 -2.85
N VAL A 18 -19.53 -5.60 -2.75
CA VAL A 18 -18.72 -5.67 -1.52
C VAL A 18 -19.33 -4.80 -0.43
N ARG A 19 -19.75 -3.58 -0.77
CA ARG A 19 -20.41 -2.64 0.15
C ARG A 19 -21.65 -3.24 0.80
N GLY A 20 -22.47 -3.93 0.03
CA GLY A 20 -23.71 -4.57 0.53
C GLY A 20 -23.48 -5.69 1.56
N LYS A 21 -22.22 -6.10 1.79
CA LYS A 21 -21.83 -7.18 2.74
C LYS A 21 -20.72 -6.72 3.70
N SER A 22 -20.35 -5.47 3.66
CA SER A 22 -19.14 -4.95 4.34
C SER A 22 -19.25 -4.91 5.87
N ASP A 23 -20.45 -4.90 6.40
CA ASP A 23 -20.78 -4.99 7.82
C ASP A 23 -20.44 -6.37 8.44
N GLN A 24 -20.29 -7.40 7.61
CA GLN A 24 -19.92 -8.75 8.03
C GLN A 24 -18.41 -8.91 8.28
N TYR A 25 -17.62 -7.86 8.04
CA TYR A 25 -16.17 -7.89 8.12
C TYR A 25 -15.62 -6.85 9.10
N ASN A 26 -14.48 -7.14 9.69
CA ASN A 26 -13.68 -6.13 10.39
C ASN A 26 -13.32 -4.99 9.44
N GLY A 27 -12.81 -3.87 9.98
CA GLY A 27 -12.37 -2.74 9.18
C GLY A 27 -11.33 -3.15 8.13
N PHE A 28 -11.54 -2.76 6.86
CA PHE A 28 -10.63 -3.04 5.76
C PHE A 28 -10.57 -1.88 4.76
N ASN A 29 -9.47 -1.83 4.04
CA ASN A 29 -9.29 -1.04 2.84
C ASN A 29 -9.11 -1.96 1.63
N LEU A 30 -9.71 -1.60 0.52
CA LEU A 30 -9.63 -2.33 -0.72
C LEU A 30 -9.32 -1.37 -1.86
N VAL A 31 -8.28 -1.66 -2.63
CA VAL A 31 -7.96 -0.98 -3.89
C VAL A 31 -8.11 -1.99 -5.00
N LEU A 32 -8.88 -1.66 -6.01
CA LEU A 32 -9.03 -2.52 -7.18
C LEU A 32 -9.39 -1.71 -8.44
N GLY A 33 -9.18 -2.31 -9.58
CA GLY A 33 -9.42 -1.69 -10.88
C GLY A 33 -8.51 -2.23 -11.96
N THR A 34 -8.25 -1.41 -12.94
CA THR A 34 -7.30 -1.64 -14.03
C THR A 34 -6.18 -0.60 -13.96
N VAL A 35 -5.17 -0.72 -14.82
CA VAL A 35 -4.10 0.30 -14.92
C VAL A 35 -4.60 1.70 -15.30
N ASN A 36 -5.78 1.79 -15.93
CA ASN A 36 -6.37 3.06 -16.37
C ASN A 36 -7.38 3.63 -15.36
N GLU A 37 -7.85 2.81 -14.42
CA GLU A 37 -8.88 3.22 -13.50
C GLU A 37 -8.79 2.43 -12.21
N LEU A 38 -8.47 3.09 -11.12
CA LEU A 38 -8.39 2.52 -9.78
C LEU A 38 -9.45 3.11 -8.87
N PHE A 39 -10.03 2.25 -8.05
CA PHE A 39 -10.98 2.62 -7.01
C PHE A 39 -10.43 2.19 -5.64
N TRP A 40 -10.69 3.01 -4.66
CA TRP A 40 -10.49 2.68 -3.25
C TRP A 40 -11.84 2.61 -2.55
N TYR A 41 -11.97 1.64 -1.68
CA TYR A 41 -13.13 1.48 -0.80
C TYR A 41 -12.67 1.10 0.61
N SER A 42 -13.36 1.61 1.62
CA SER A 42 -13.22 1.17 3.01
C SER A 42 -14.59 1.05 3.65
N ASN A 43 -14.81 -0.01 4.43
CA ASN A 43 -16.03 -0.13 5.23
C ASN A 43 -16.01 0.75 6.49
N ARG A 44 -14.97 1.57 6.66
CA ARG A 44 -14.85 2.61 7.68
C ARG A 44 -14.96 4.02 7.12
N GLY A 45 -15.19 4.17 5.83
CA GLY A 45 -15.32 5.45 5.13
C GLY A 45 -16.67 5.63 4.44
N ASP A 46 -16.85 6.77 3.80
CA ASP A 46 -18.13 7.21 3.25
C ASP A 46 -18.47 6.62 1.87
N GLY A 47 -17.76 5.59 1.44
CA GLY A 47 -18.06 4.91 0.18
C GLY A 47 -16.85 4.66 -0.72
N THR A 48 -17.14 4.48 -2.02
CA THR A 48 -16.14 4.19 -3.05
C THR A 48 -15.57 5.48 -3.61
N LEU A 49 -14.25 5.59 -3.69
CA LEU A 49 -13.53 6.70 -4.28
C LEU A 49 -12.78 6.24 -5.53
N ARG A 50 -13.04 6.86 -6.67
CA ARG A 50 -12.19 6.74 -7.85
C ARG A 50 -10.91 7.53 -7.62
N LEU A 51 -9.76 6.87 -7.71
CA LEU A 51 -8.47 7.51 -7.51
C LEU A 51 -8.09 8.34 -8.76
N SER A 52 -7.76 9.60 -8.55
CA SER A 52 -7.16 10.44 -9.61
C SER A 52 -5.70 10.06 -9.84
N SER A 53 -5.13 10.50 -10.97
CA SER A 53 -3.68 10.39 -11.16
C SER A 53 -2.95 11.16 -10.06
N GLY A 54 -1.88 10.57 -9.53
CA GLY A 54 -1.09 11.17 -8.47
C GLY A 54 -0.59 10.13 -7.45
N ILE A 55 -0.02 10.63 -6.36
CA ILE A 55 0.52 9.79 -5.29
C ILE A 55 -0.52 9.67 -4.18
N HIS A 56 -0.97 8.47 -3.95
CA HIS A 56 -1.89 8.13 -2.88
C HIS A 56 -1.21 7.24 -1.85
N GLY A 57 -1.59 7.37 -0.59
CA GLY A 57 -1.08 6.55 0.49
C GLY A 57 -2.21 6.06 1.39
N ALA A 58 -2.14 4.80 1.78
CA ALA A 58 -3.05 4.20 2.73
C ALA A 58 -2.26 3.47 3.82
N SER A 59 -2.75 3.56 5.04
CA SER A 59 -2.29 2.79 6.19
C SER A 59 -3.52 2.12 6.82
N ASN A 60 -3.51 1.88 8.12
CA ASN A 60 -4.63 1.27 8.85
C ASN A 60 -5.79 2.25 9.10
N HIS A 61 -5.97 3.21 8.22
CA HIS A 61 -7.01 4.23 8.25
C HIS A 61 -7.47 4.54 6.81
N LEU A 62 -8.23 5.61 6.62
CA LEU A 62 -8.71 6.01 5.30
C LEU A 62 -7.54 6.43 4.39
N ILE A 63 -7.75 6.33 3.10
CA ILE A 63 -6.75 6.76 2.12
C ILE A 63 -6.36 8.23 2.31
N ASN A 64 -5.09 8.52 2.12
CA ASN A 64 -4.50 9.86 2.27
C ASN A 64 -4.67 10.50 3.66
N THR A 65 -5.03 9.72 4.69
CA THR A 65 -4.97 10.23 6.07
C THR A 65 -3.54 10.72 6.35
N PRO A 66 -3.36 11.96 6.86
CA PRO A 66 -2.05 12.59 6.97
C PRO A 66 -1.25 12.06 8.18
N TRP A 67 -1.15 10.76 8.30
CA TRP A 67 -0.24 10.16 9.29
C TRP A 67 1.21 10.35 8.87
N PRO A 68 2.13 10.55 9.82
CA PRO A 68 3.54 10.85 9.52
C PRO A 68 4.18 9.91 8.51
N LYS A 69 3.95 8.61 8.64
CA LYS A 69 4.47 7.60 7.70
C LYS A 69 3.87 7.72 6.30
N VAL A 70 2.59 8.09 6.19
CA VAL A 70 1.91 8.27 4.89
C VAL A 70 2.45 9.51 4.18
N GLU A 71 2.54 10.63 4.89
CA GLU A 71 3.11 11.88 4.33
C GLU A 71 4.56 11.68 3.90
N ARG A 72 5.36 11.03 4.75
CA ARG A 72 6.75 10.74 4.46
C ARG A 72 6.92 9.80 3.26
N ALA A 73 6.13 8.73 3.18
CA ALA A 73 6.13 7.83 2.03
C ALA A 73 5.78 8.58 0.73
N LYS A 74 4.74 9.42 0.74
CA LYS A 74 4.34 10.22 -0.43
C LYS A 74 5.43 11.19 -0.85
N MET A 75 6.09 11.85 0.10
CA MET A 75 7.21 12.76 -0.17
C MET A 75 8.40 12.01 -0.80
N GLU A 76 8.81 10.89 -0.24
CA GLU A 76 9.95 10.11 -0.74
C GLU A 76 9.66 9.49 -2.11
N ILE A 77 8.45 8.95 -2.33
CA ILE A 77 8.03 8.48 -3.64
C ILE A 77 8.05 9.62 -4.66
N ASN A 78 7.53 10.80 -4.31
CA ASN A 78 7.58 11.96 -5.21
C ASN A 78 9.02 12.32 -5.57
N ARG A 79 9.93 12.31 -4.59
CA ARG A 79 11.36 12.57 -4.84
C ARG A 79 11.97 11.55 -5.80
N VAL A 80 11.67 10.27 -5.62
CA VAL A 80 12.15 9.20 -6.52
C VAL A 80 11.60 9.41 -7.93
N LEU A 81 10.29 9.63 -8.07
CA LEU A 81 9.63 9.83 -9.38
C LEU A 81 10.15 11.05 -10.15
N THR A 82 10.54 12.11 -9.43
CA THR A 82 11.05 13.34 -10.06
C THR A 82 12.55 13.31 -10.36
N SER A 83 13.29 12.44 -9.69
CA SER A 83 14.75 12.37 -9.83
C SER A 83 15.23 11.33 -10.86
N LYS A 84 14.35 10.45 -11.32
CA LYS A 84 14.71 9.32 -12.20
C LYS A 84 13.85 9.28 -13.45
N ALA A 85 14.47 9.02 -14.58
CA ALA A 85 13.77 8.79 -15.85
C ALA A 85 13.17 7.38 -15.94
N GLU A 86 13.79 6.41 -15.28
CA GLU A 86 13.36 5.01 -15.23
C GLU A 86 13.42 4.53 -13.79
N LEU A 87 12.37 3.84 -13.38
CA LEU A 87 12.22 3.32 -12.02
C LEU A 87 12.59 1.85 -11.97
N GLU A 88 13.40 1.51 -10.99
CA GLU A 88 13.69 0.14 -10.63
C GLU A 88 12.98 -0.23 -9.31
N PRO A 89 12.58 -1.48 -9.10
CA PRO A 89 11.95 -1.91 -7.85
C PRO A 89 12.74 -1.53 -6.60
N GLU A 90 14.08 -1.57 -6.69
CA GLU A 90 14.98 -1.21 -5.60
C GLU A 90 14.84 0.25 -5.14
N ASP A 91 14.47 1.15 -6.03
CA ASP A 91 14.23 2.55 -5.68
C ASP A 91 13.04 2.70 -4.73
N LEU A 92 12.02 1.88 -4.94
CA LEU A 92 10.82 1.88 -4.10
C LEU A 92 11.04 1.05 -2.82
N PHE A 93 11.80 -0.04 -2.88
CA PHE A 93 12.17 -0.76 -1.65
C PHE A 93 12.96 0.11 -0.68
N LYS A 94 13.84 1.00 -1.17
CA LYS A 94 14.54 1.99 -0.32
C LYS A 94 13.59 2.92 0.41
N VAL A 95 12.45 3.25 -0.17
CA VAL A 95 11.40 4.01 0.52
C VAL A 95 10.69 3.13 1.55
N LEU A 96 10.33 1.91 1.18
CA LEU A 96 9.55 1.00 2.03
C LEU A 96 10.29 0.51 3.28
N ILE A 97 11.64 0.48 3.28
CA ILE A 97 12.44 0.09 4.44
C ILE A 97 12.74 1.24 5.42
N ASP A 98 12.10 2.40 5.24
CA ASP A 98 12.29 3.55 6.13
C ASP A 98 11.77 3.25 7.55
N ARG A 99 12.68 3.34 8.50
CA ARG A 99 12.47 3.08 9.94
C ARG A 99 12.38 4.37 10.75
N TRP A 100 12.17 5.51 10.08
CA TRP A 100 12.04 6.79 10.78
C TRP A 100 10.91 6.76 11.79
N GLN A 101 11.24 7.09 13.02
CA GLN A 101 10.31 7.14 14.15
C GLN A 101 9.71 8.54 14.25
N PRO A 102 8.39 8.72 14.07
CA PRO A 102 7.75 10.00 14.36
C PRO A 102 7.87 10.38 15.83
N PRO A 103 7.98 11.67 16.17
CA PRO A 103 7.86 12.10 17.54
C PRO A 103 6.46 11.84 18.09
N ASP A 104 6.33 11.65 19.39
CA ASP A 104 5.08 11.22 20.04
C ASP A 104 3.90 12.13 19.73
N GLU A 105 4.13 13.43 19.66
CA GLU A 105 3.11 14.46 19.40
C GLU A 105 2.51 14.37 17.98
N ARG A 106 3.18 13.63 17.10
CA ARG A 106 2.73 13.40 15.72
C ARG A 106 2.14 12.00 15.50
N LEU A 107 2.26 11.12 16.49
CA LEU A 107 1.67 9.79 16.39
C LEU A 107 0.14 9.88 16.39
N PRO A 108 -0.56 9.03 15.63
CA PRO A 108 -2.01 8.95 15.75
C PRO A 108 -2.41 8.37 17.12
N ASP A 109 -3.61 8.65 17.56
CA ASP A 109 -4.26 7.92 18.65
C ASP A 109 -5.32 7.00 18.03
N THR A 110 -4.97 5.74 17.87
CA THR A 110 -5.90 4.71 17.34
C THR A 110 -6.52 3.86 18.44
N GLY A 111 -6.23 4.18 19.70
CA GLY A 111 -6.74 3.48 20.89
C GLY A 111 -5.90 2.25 21.29
N VAL A 112 -4.74 2.03 20.66
CA VAL A 112 -3.85 0.90 21.01
C VAL A 112 -2.83 1.27 22.09
N GLY A 113 -2.75 2.52 22.48
CA GLY A 113 -1.83 3.08 23.46
C GLY A 113 -0.49 3.49 22.86
N LEU A 114 0.17 4.45 23.53
CA LEU A 114 1.35 5.14 22.99
C LEU A 114 2.53 4.21 22.65
N GLU A 115 2.75 3.17 23.43
CA GLU A 115 3.84 2.20 23.14
C GLU A 115 3.61 1.49 21.80
N TRP A 116 2.39 1.07 21.52
CA TRP A 116 2.03 0.48 20.24
C TRP A 116 2.04 1.50 19.11
N GLU A 117 1.58 2.72 19.33
CA GLU A 117 1.67 3.78 18.33
C GLU A 117 3.13 4.06 17.93
N ARG A 118 4.07 4.04 18.87
CA ARG A 118 5.50 4.13 18.59
C ARG A 118 5.99 2.95 17.74
N ILE A 119 5.61 1.72 18.09
CA ILE A 119 5.99 0.50 17.33
C ILE A 119 5.44 0.57 15.90
N LEU A 120 4.20 1.01 15.73
CA LEU A 120 3.50 1.06 14.46
C LEU A 120 3.81 2.34 13.65
N GLY A 121 4.51 3.32 14.22
CA GLY A 121 4.79 4.62 13.63
C GLY A 121 5.62 4.58 12.33
N PRO A 122 6.71 3.82 12.24
CA PRO A 122 7.51 3.70 11.02
C PRO A 122 6.77 3.04 9.86
N MET A 123 7.27 3.26 8.63
CA MET A 123 6.84 2.46 7.46
C MET A 123 7.33 1.02 7.59
N PHE A 124 8.61 0.84 7.88
CA PHE A 124 9.20 -0.47 8.14
C PHE A 124 9.25 -0.72 9.65
N ILE A 125 8.42 -1.62 10.11
CA ILE A 125 8.28 -1.93 11.53
C ILE A 125 9.30 -2.97 11.92
N THR A 126 10.07 -2.67 12.98
CA THR A 126 11.05 -3.60 13.57
C THR A 126 10.87 -3.57 15.08
N SER A 127 10.32 -4.63 15.65
CA SER A 127 10.25 -4.83 17.10
C SER A 127 10.39 -6.31 17.45
N PRO A 128 10.66 -6.65 18.70
CA PRO A 128 10.80 -8.06 19.12
C PRO A 128 9.53 -8.89 18.95
N VAL A 129 8.37 -8.25 18.95
CA VAL A 129 7.06 -8.92 18.97
C VAL A 129 6.24 -8.71 17.69
N TYR A 130 6.58 -7.69 16.89
CA TYR A 130 5.85 -7.34 15.68
C TYR A 130 6.78 -6.70 14.65
N GLY A 131 6.61 -7.03 13.36
CA GLY A 131 7.48 -6.47 12.33
C GLY A 131 6.93 -6.64 10.92
N THR A 132 7.44 -5.83 10.00
CA THR A 132 7.19 -5.96 8.56
C THR A 132 7.74 -7.30 8.08
N ARG A 133 6.88 -8.12 7.50
CA ARG A 133 7.22 -9.45 6.99
C ARG A 133 7.57 -9.47 5.52
N SER A 134 6.89 -8.63 4.73
CA SER A 134 7.17 -8.48 3.31
C SER A 134 6.86 -7.07 2.83
N SER A 135 7.46 -6.72 1.72
CA SER A 135 7.15 -5.53 0.93
C SER A 135 6.96 -5.94 -0.52
N THR A 136 5.94 -5.39 -1.17
CA THR A 136 5.65 -5.69 -2.57
C THR A 136 5.73 -4.42 -3.41
N VAL A 137 6.41 -4.51 -4.54
CA VAL A 137 6.48 -3.46 -5.56
C VAL A 137 5.88 -3.99 -6.84
N ILE A 138 4.95 -3.23 -7.41
CA ILE A 138 4.36 -3.49 -8.72
C ILE A 138 4.60 -2.26 -9.59
N LEU A 139 5.32 -2.44 -10.70
CA LEU A 139 5.52 -1.41 -11.70
C LEU A 139 4.80 -1.83 -12.99
N VAL A 140 4.04 -0.93 -13.55
CA VAL A 140 3.43 -1.10 -14.88
C VAL A 140 3.90 0.05 -15.74
N ASP A 141 4.58 -0.27 -16.84
CA ASP A 141 5.09 0.76 -17.75
C ASP A 141 4.04 1.10 -18.84
N ARG A 142 4.39 2.12 -19.67
CA ARG A 142 3.53 2.58 -20.77
C ARG A 142 3.39 1.57 -21.93
N ARG A 143 4.07 0.45 -21.88
CA ARG A 143 4.01 -0.67 -22.83
C ARG A 143 3.32 -1.88 -22.22
N ASP A 144 2.56 -1.66 -21.15
CA ASP A 144 1.84 -2.71 -20.39
C ASP A 144 2.74 -3.84 -19.87
N ARG A 145 4.04 -3.58 -19.70
CA ARG A 145 4.95 -4.51 -19.05
C ARG A 145 4.81 -4.35 -17.53
N VAL A 146 4.61 -5.47 -16.86
CA VAL A 146 4.52 -5.55 -15.42
C VAL A 146 5.80 -6.13 -14.85
N THR A 147 6.36 -5.45 -13.87
CA THR A 147 7.36 -5.97 -12.96
C THR A 147 6.74 -6.08 -11.58
N PHE A 148 6.61 -7.30 -11.07
CA PHE A 148 6.11 -7.60 -9.73
C PHE A 148 7.24 -8.18 -8.91
N VAL A 149 7.56 -7.57 -7.78
CA VAL A 149 8.58 -8.08 -6.86
C VAL A 149 8.02 -8.08 -5.45
N GLU A 150 8.06 -9.24 -4.80
CA GLU A 150 7.79 -9.36 -3.36
C GLU A 150 9.09 -9.69 -2.64
N ARG A 151 9.45 -8.84 -1.69
CA ARG A 151 10.58 -9.01 -0.79
C ARG A 151 10.11 -9.51 0.56
N THR A 152 10.51 -10.72 0.94
CA THR A 152 10.22 -11.31 2.25
C THR A 152 11.43 -11.16 3.15
N TYR A 153 11.22 -10.62 4.35
CA TYR A 153 12.26 -10.37 5.33
C TYR A 153 12.33 -11.51 6.35
N SER A 154 13.57 -11.87 6.75
CA SER A 154 13.81 -12.79 7.86
C SER A 154 13.68 -12.06 9.21
N SER A 155 14.01 -12.74 10.31
CA SER A 155 14.14 -12.12 11.63
C SER A 155 15.25 -11.05 11.68
N VAL A 156 16.20 -11.11 10.75
CA VAL A 156 17.21 -10.08 10.50
C VAL A 156 16.79 -9.32 9.24
N PRO A 157 16.29 -8.09 9.35
CA PRO A 157 15.68 -7.38 8.22
C PRO A 157 16.63 -7.12 7.03
N GLU A 158 17.92 -7.18 7.23
CA GLU A 158 18.95 -7.08 6.17
C GLU A 158 19.07 -8.38 5.35
N GLN A 159 18.50 -9.48 5.84
CA GLN A 159 18.42 -10.76 5.14
C GLN A 159 17.01 -10.91 4.57
N PHE A 160 16.92 -10.92 3.26
CA PHE A 160 15.65 -11.03 2.56
C PHE A 160 15.76 -11.97 1.35
N HIS A 161 14.61 -12.37 0.87
CA HIS A 161 14.45 -13.15 -0.37
C HIS A 161 13.42 -12.45 -1.25
N ASP A 162 13.75 -12.30 -2.55
CA ASP A 162 12.88 -11.70 -3.55
C ASP A 162 12.25 -12.78 -4.43
N ALA A 163 10.92 -12.72 -4.55
CA ALA A 163 10.19 -13.40 -5.61
C ALA A 163 9.84 -12.38 -6.69
N GLN A 164 10.30 -12.60 -7.92
CA GLN A 164 10.16 -11.64 -9.00
C GLN A 164 9.46 -12.26 -10.21
N TYR A 165 8.52 -11.49 -10.79
CA TYR A 165 7.76 -11.87 -11.97
C TYR A 165 7.72 -10.73 -12.98
N HIS A 166 7.85 -11.09 -14.26
CA HIS A 166 7.72 -10.19 -15.40
C HIS A 166 6.70 -10.75 -16.37
N PHE A 167 5.74 -9.93 -16.76
CA PHE A 167 4.73 -10.33 -17.72
C PHE A 167 4.16 -9.09 -18.44
N HIS A 168 3.38 -9.32 -19.50
CA HIS A 168 2.62 -8.27 -20.17
C HIS A 168 1.14 -8.38 -19.80
N LEU A 169 0.49 -7.24 -19.62
CA LEU A 169 -0.97 -7.21 -19.55
C LEU A 169 -1.50 -7.56 -20.93
N THR A 170 -2.44 -8.48 -20.98
CA THR A 170 -3.23 -8.78 -22.19
C THR A 170 -4.52 -7.97 -22.13
N ALA A 171 -4.88 -7.35 -23.26
CA ALA A 171 -6.13 -6.60 -23.42
C ALA A 171 -7.34 -7.51 -23.27
#